data_36611af6cfcf6c729ec532c271aa1370
#
_entry.id   36611af6cfcf6c729ec532c271aa1370
#
_cell.length_a   1.000
_cell.length_b   1.000
_cell.length_c   1.000
_cell.angle_alpha   90.00
_cell.angle_beta   90.00
_cell.angle_gamma   90.00
#
_symmetry.space_group_name_H-M   'P 1'
#
loop_
_entity.id
_entity.type
_entity.pdbx_description
1 polymer ?
#
loop_
_entity_poly.entity_id
_entity_poly.type
_entity_poly.pdbx_seq_one_letter_code
_entity_poly.pdbx_strand_id
1 'polypeptide(L)'
;MKKFEDLMSVKNEIENITADEAKIIFVEGKSKLLDDFISKKGRPFSAYLKLDGNRVKFEFPPRKAAAGAKEFPVVAGVVAICPKTKEEIIETPTFYQPANDGSDCKIQIAREISSREITRDEAKTLIEKGEIGPFDDFVSKKTGNNFTSILYLKKNQAVGYKFAKK
;
A
#
# COMPACT_ATOMS: atom_id res chain seq x y z
N MET A 1 -22.44 -15.00 -21.46
CA MET A 1 -22.03 -14.01 -22.49
C MET A 1 -21.87 -12.58 -21.98
N LYS A 2 -22.62 -12.09 -20.98
CA LYS A 2 -22.45 -10.72 -20.40
C LYS A 2 -21.08 -10.41 -19.75
N LYS A 3 -20.29 -11.40 -19.35
CA LYS A 3 -18.96 -11.19 -18.72
C LYS A 3 -17.88 -10.67 -19.67
N PHE A 4 -18.03 -10.87 -20.98
CA PHE A 4 -17.04 -10.45 -21.97
C PHE A 4 -17.26 -9.00 -22.41
N GLU A 5 -18.50 -8.52 -22.40
CA GLU A 5 -18.84 -7.14 -22.77
C GLU A 5 -18.44 -6.12 -21.71
N ASP A 6 -18.48 -6.51 -20.42
CA ASP A 6 -18.02 -5.65 -19.32
C ASP A 6 -16.49 -5.43 -19.32
N LEU A 7 -15.72 -6.44 -19.80
CA LEU A 7 -14.28 -6.26 -20.04
C LEU A 7 -13.99 -5.32 -21.21
N MET A 8 -14.86 -5.31 -22.22
CA MET A 8 -14.73 -4.40 -23.36
C MET A 8 -15.06 -2.95 -22.99
N SER A 9 -15.86 -2.71 -21.95
CA SER A 9 -16.12 -1.37 -21.41
C SER A 9 -14.93 -0.78 -20.67
N VAL A 10 -14.08 -1.62 -20.06
CA VAL A 10 -12.79 -1.22 -19.46
C VAL A 10 -11.72 -0.99 -20.54
N LYS A 11 -11.92 -1.55 -21.74
CA LYS A 11 -11.01 -1.44 -22.88
C LYS A 11 -10.76 0.01 -23.36
N ASN A 12 -11.68 0.93 -23.13
CA ASN A 12 -11.50 2.35 -23.44
C ASN A 12 -10.52 3.08 -22.49
N GLU A 13 -10.10 2.44 -21.40
CA GLU A 13 -9.05 2.94 -20.49
C GLU A 13 -7.76 2.07 -20.51
N ILE A 14 -7.78 0.91 -21.22
CA ILE A 14 -6.68 -0.07 -21.24
C ILE A 14 -6.51 -0.57 -22.69
N GLU A 15 -5.70 0.13 -23.46
CA GLU A 15 -5.52 -0.18 -24.89
C GLU A 15 -4.79 -1.52 -25.18
N ASN A 16 -4.25 -2.26 -24.21
CA ASN A 16 -3.35 -3.38 -24.43
C ASN A 16 -3.53 -4.60 -23.50
N ILE A 17 -4.76 -5.07 -23.24
CA ILE A 17 -4.92 -6.41 -22.65
C ILE A 17 -4.98 -7.45 -23.76
N THR A 18 -4.04 -8.38 -23.79
CA THR A 18 -4.05 -9.53 -24.69
C THR A 18 -5.11 -10.56 -24.29
N ALA A 19 -5.57 -11.38 -25.25
CA ALA A 19 -6.53 -12.45 -24.97
C ALA A 19 -6.03 -13.46 -23.92
N ASP A 20 -4.72 -13.66 -23.86
CA ASP A 20 -4.10 -14.58 -22.90
C ASP A 20 -4.07 -13.99 -21.48
N GLU A 21 -3.83 -12.69 -21.34
CA GLU A 21 -3.93 -11.98 -20.06
C GLU A 21 -5.36 -11.96 -19.52
N ALA A 22 -6.36 -11.78 -20.41
CA ALA A 22 -7.75 -11.89 -20.03
C ALA A 22 -8.12 -13.28 -19.52
N LYS A 23 -7.60 -14.36 -20.15
CA LYS A 23 -7.79 -15.73 -19.68
C LYS A 23 -7.21 -15.95 -18.28
N ILE A 24 -6.01 -15.45 -18.00
CA ILE A 24 -5.36 -15.54 -16.68
C ILE A 24 -6.22 -14.85 -15.63
N ILE A 25 -6.73 -13.67 -15.90
CA ILE A 25 -7.62 -12.93 -14.97
C ILE A 25 -8.90 -13.75 -14.65
N PHE A 26 -9.46 -14.44 -15.66
CA PHE A 26 -10.66 -15.25 -15.44
C PHE A 26 -10.40 -16.55 -14.68
N VAL A 27 -9.27 -17.20 -14.90
CA VAL A 27 -8.92 -18.48 -14.28
C VAL A 27 -8.32 -18.30 -12.88
N GLU A 28 -7.39 -17.34 -12.73
CA GLU A 28 -6.64 -17.12 -11.50
C GLU A 28 -7.22 -15.97 -10.66
N GLY A 29 -8.18 -15.20 -11.19
CA GLY A 29 -8.77 -14.06 -10.52
C GLY A 29 -7.89 -12.79 -10.51
N LYS A 30 -6.63 -12.90 -10.98
CA LYS A 30 -5.64 -11.81 -10.96
C LYS A 30 -4.66 -11.95 -12.13
N SER A 31 -4.27 -10.82 -12.75
CA SER A 31 -3.23 -10.78 -13.79
C SER A 31 -1.82 -10.84 -13.20
N LYS A 32 -0.82 -11.01 -14.08
CA LYS A 32 0.57 -10.63 -13.78
C LYS A 32 0.67 -9.11 -13.58
N LEU A 33 1.78 -8.63 -13.04
CA LEU A 33 2.07 -7.19 -12.97
C LEU A 33 2.22 -6.64 -14.37
N LEU A 34 1.40 -5.66 -14.72
CA LEU A 34 1.41 -4.97 -16.01
C LEU A 34 1.95 -3.55 -15.79
N ASP A 35 2.88 -3.13 -16.64
CA ASP A 35 3.66 -1.89 -16.47
C ASP A 35 3.21 -0.76 -17.41
N ASP A 36 2.30 -1.06 -18.36
CA ASP A 36 1.96 -0.19 -19.49
C ASP A 36 0.78 0.77 -19.24
N PHE A 37 0.36 0.91 -17.98
CA PHE A 37 -0.76 1.80 -17.66
C PHE A 37 -0.32 3.25 -17.58
N ILE A 38 -1.14 4.14 -18.15
CA ILE A 38 -0.96 5.59 -18.06
C ILE A 38 -2.14 6.17 -17.27
N SER A 39 -1.83 6.89 -16.20
CA SER A 39 -2.87 7.56 -15.39
C SER A 39 -3.50 8.74 -16.13
N LYS A 40 -4.67 9.20 -15.73
CA LYS A 40 -5.35 10.41 -16.26
C LYS A 40 -4.49 11.69 -16.24
N LYS A 41 -3.40 11.68 -15.47
CA LYS A 41 -2.41 12.77 -15.40
C LYS A 41 -1.16 12.53 -16.26
N GLY A 42 -1.21 11.55 -17.19
CA GLY A 42 -0.10 11.21 -18.09
C GLY A 42 1.09 10.54 -17.41
N ARG A 43 0.94 9.99 -16.19
CA ARG A 43 2.04 9.32 -15.49
C ARG A 43 1.93 7.81 -15.67
N PRO A 44 3.01 7.12 -16.07
CA PRO A 44 3.03 5.67 -16.15
C PRO A 44 2.92 5.06 -14.76
N PHE A 45 2.24 3.91 -14.65
CA PHE A 45 2.15 3.14 -13.42
C PHE A 45 1.98 1.65 -13.72
N SER A 46 2.41 0.83 -12.77
CA SER A 46 2.27 -0.63 -12.82
C SER A 46 1.17 -1.06 -11.86
N ALA A 47 0.34 -2.01 -12.27
CA ALA A 47 -0.69 -2.59 -11.44
C ALA A 47 -1.03 -4.02 -11.86
N TYR A 48 -1.63 -4.77 -10.95
CA TYR A 48 -2.33 -6.00 -11.27
C TYR A 48 -3.78 -5.69 -11.59
N LEU A 49 -4.39 -6.47 -12.45
CA LEU A 49 -5.83 -6.49 -12.67
C LEU A 49 -6.43 -7.63 -11.86
N LYS A 50 -7.31 -7.34 -10.94
CA LYS A 50 -8.01 -8.31 -10.09
C LYS A 50 -9.48 -8.34 -10.42
N LEU A 51 -10.05 -9.54 -10.56
CA LEU A 51 -11.48 -9.73 -10.72
C LEU A 51 -12.17 -9.61 -9.35
N ASP A 52 -13.08 -8.67 -9.21
CA ASP A 52 -13.91 -8.48 -8.02
C ASP A 52 -15.40 -8.58 -8.43
N GLY A 53 -15.96 -9.77 -8.26
CA GLY A 53 -17.28 -10.11 -8.77
C GLY A 53 -17.33 -10.02 -10.31
N ASN A 54 -18.08 -9.06 -10.84
CA ASN A 54 -18.24 -8.80 -12.29
C ASN A 54 -17.40 -7.62 -12.78
N ARG A 55 -16.48 -7.08 -11.95
CA ARG A 55 -15.67 -5.90 -12.32
C ARG A 55 -14.20 -6.20 -12.17
N VAL A 56 -13.39 -5.65 -13.08
CA VAL A 56 -11.94 -5.66 -12.96
C VAL A 56 -11.50 -4.41 -12.20
N LYS A 57 -10.67 -4.59 -11.18
CA LYS A 57 -10.09 -3.50 -10.37
C LYS A 57 -8.59 -3.51 -10.47
N PHE A 58 -7.98 -2.33 -10.38
CA PHE A 58 -6.54 -2.22 -10.22
C PHE A 58 -6.14 -2.61 -8.78
N GLU A 59 -5.21 -3.53 -8.67
CA GLU A 59 -4.50 -3.83 -7.45
C GLU A 59 -3.04 -3.39 -7.60
N PHE A 60 -2.61 -2.44 -6.78
CA PHE A 60 -1.26 -1.92 -6.85
C PHE A 60 -0.30 -2.82 -6.08
N PRO A 61 0.90 -3.08 -6.63
CA PRO A 61 1.94 -3.78 -5.89
C PRO A 61 2.28 -3.02 -4.59
N PRO A 62 2.79 -3.71 -3.57
CA PRO A 62 3.33 -3.06 -2.38
C PRO A 62 4.31 -1.97 -2.81
N ARG A 63 4.27 -0.83 -2.13
CA ARG A 63 5.18 0.27 -2.45
C ARG A 63 6.61 -0.19 -2.23
N LYS A 64 7.42 -0.16 -3.30
CA LYS A 64 8.87 -0.33 -3.17
C LYS A 64 9.42 0.83 -2.32
N ALA A 65 10.42 0.55 -1.52
CA ALA A 65 11.17 1.60 -0.84
C ALA A 65 11.68 2.62 -1.87
N ALA A 66 11.64 3.91 -1.53
CA ALA A 66 12.23 4.92 -2.38
C ALA A 66 13.72 4.62 -2.56
N ALA A 67 14.27 4.91 -3.75
CA ALA A 67 15.72 4.81 -3.96
C ALA A 67 16.45 5.65 -2.89
N GLY A 68 17.35 5.03 -2.14
CA GLY A 68 18.04 5.67 -1.01
C GLY A 68 17.23 5.70 0.30
N ALA A 69 16.15 4.92 0.41
CA ALA A 69 15.48 4.75 1.69
C ALA A 69 16.42 4.14 2.72
N LYS A 70 16.43 4.70 3.93
CA LYS A 70 17.24 4.18 5.03
C LYS A 70 16.76 2.77 5.40
N GLU A 71 17.69 1.85 5.47
CA GLU A 71 17.45 0.48 5.92
C GLU A 71 17.75 0.35 7.39
N PHE A 72 16.96 -0.42 8.10
CA PHE A 72 17.07 -0.67 9.52
C PHE A 72 17.25 -2.16 9.79
N PRO A 73 17.94 -2.53 10.87
CA PRO A 73 18.03 -3.91 11.32
C PRO A 73 16.64 -4.52 11.52
N VAL A 74 16.47 -5.76 11.10
CA VAL A 74 15.20 -6.49 11.20
C VAL A 74 15.26 -7.42 12.40
N VAL A 75 14.27 -7.32 13.28
CA VAL A 75 14.04 -8.27 14.35
C VAL A 75 13.00 -9.29 13.88
N ALA A 76 13.36 -10.57 13.87
CA ALA A 76 12.46 -11.63 13.45
C ALA A 76 11.21 -11.71 14.32
N GLY A 77 10.11 -12.16 13.70
CA GLY A 77 8.83 -12.41 14.36
C GLY A 77 7.74 -11.38 14.03
N VAL A 78 6.54 -11.72 14.44
CA VAL A 78 5.32 -10.93 14.20
C VAL A 78 5.36 -9.65 15.00
N VAL A 79 5.08 -8.53 14.34
CA VAL A 79 4.96 -7.20 14.98
C VAL A 79 3.55 -7.00 15.51
N ALA A 80 2.54 -7.27 14.68
CA ALA A 80 1.14 -7.13 15.02
C ALA A 80 0.28 -8.00 14.09
N ILE A 81 -1.00 -8.10 14.43
CA ILE A 81 -2.01 -8.76 13.58
C ILE A 81 -2.87 -7.70 12.92
N CYS A 82 -3.07 -7.81 11.61
CA CYS A 82 -3.94 -6.92 10.86
C CYS A 82 -5.37 -6.98 11.42
N PRO A 83 -5.97 -5.86 11.85
CA PRO A 83 -7.31 -5.89 12.46
C PRO A 83 -8.42 -6.32 11.48
N LYS A 84 -8.20 -6.14 10.18
CA LYS A 84 -9.19 -6.48 9.15
C LYS A 84 -9.06 -7.91 8.63
N THR A 85 -7.85 -8.33 8.26
CA THR A 85 -7.62 -9.60 7.55
C THR A 85 -7.09 -10.69 8.48
N LYS A 86 -6.70 -10.34 9.73
CA LYS A 86 -6.08 -11.24 10.71
C LYS A 86 -4.73 -11.82 10.28
N GLU A 87 -4.12 -11.25 9.27
CA GLU A 87 -2.80 -11.63 8.78
C GLU A 87 -1.69 -11.03 9.63
N GLU A 88 -0.57 -11.71 9.68
CA GLU A 88 0.62 -11.30 10.42
C GLU A 88 1.33 -10.15 9.71
N ILE A 89 1.65 -9.11 10.46
CA ILE A 89 2.50 -8.01 10.03
C ILE A 89 3.90 -8.25 10.55
N ILE A 90 4.86 -8.26 9.66
CA ILE A 90 6.27 -8.45 9.95
C ILE A 90 7.08 -7.18 9.70
N GLU A 91 8.28 -7.17 10.21
CA GLU A 91 9.27 -6.14 10.02
C GLU A 91 10.17 -6.48 8.84
N THR A 92 10.39 -5.54 7.94
CA THR A 92 11.38 -5.59 6.86
C THR A 92 12.39 -4.44 7.03
N PRO A 93 13.47 -4.38 6.25
CA PRO A 93 14.45 -3.29 6.41
C PRO A 93 13.84 -1.88 6.24
N THR A 94 12.74 -1.74 5.51
CA THR A 94 12.16 -0.43 5.15
C THR A 94 10.71 -0.24 5.56
N PHE A 95 9.98 -1.34 5.86
CA PHE A 95 8.55 -1.30 6.16
C PHE A 95 8.14 -2.29 7.26
N TYR A 96 7.00 -2.01 7.88
CA TYR A 96 6.15 -2.98 8.56
C TYR A 96 5.01 -3.33 7.62
N GLN A 97 4.89 -4.59 7.21
CA GLN A 97 3.97 -5.02 6.15
C GLN A 97 3.52 -6.48 6.36
N PRO A 98 2.46 -6.94 5.66
CA PRO A 98 2.06 -8.34 5.72
C PRO A 98 3.18 -9.30 5.34
N ALA A 99 3.24 -10.45 6.01
CA ALA A 99 4.24 -11.49 5.75
C ALA A 99 4.07 -12.11 4.36
N ASN A 100 2.86 -12.15 3.84
CA ASN A 100 2.56 -12.77 2.55
C ASN A 100 2.39 -11.73 1.44
N ASP A 101 3.12 -11.91 0.34
CA ASP A 101 2.87 -11.21 -0.90
C ASP A 101 1.50 -11.62 -1.47
N GLY A 102 0.68 -10.65 -1.87
CA GLY A 102 -0.68 -10.90 -2.33
C GLY A 102 -1.76 -10.89 -1.24
N SER A 103 -1.38 -10.55 0.00
CA SER A 103 -2.27 -10.32 1.12
C SER A 103 -3.38 -9.30 0.80
N ASP A 104 -4.58 -9.54 1.31
CA ASP A 104 -5.67 -8.55 1.29
C ASP A 104 -5.44 -7.40 2.29
N CYS A 105 -4.53 -7.56 3.23
CA CYS A 105 -4.07 -6.52 4.12
C CYS A 105 -3.25 -5.47 3.34
N LYS A 106 -3.66 -4.22 3.40
CA LYS A 106 -2.99 -3.08 2.72
C LYS A 106 -2.15 -2.24 3.69
N ILE A 107 -1.89 -2.74 4.91
CA ILE A 107 -1.03 -2.07 5.87
C ILE A 107 0.41 -2.12 5.35
N GLN A 108 0.99 -0.96 5.14
CA GLN A 108 2.39 -0.79 4.85
C GLN A 108 2.85 0.51 5.52
N ILE A 109 3.57 0.38 6.64
CA ILE A 109 4.07 1.49 7.43
C ILE A 109 5.56 1.61 7.16
N ALA A 110 6.01 2.74 6.62
CA ALA A 110 7.43 2.98 6.44
C ALA A 110 8.14 3.08 7.78
N ARG A 111 9.32 2.51 7.89
CA ARG A 111 10.16 2.58 9.10
C ARG A 111 10.77 3.97 9.31
N GLU A 112 10.84 4.78 8.25
CA GLU A 112 11.15 6.21 8.34
C GLU A 112 10.01 7.03 7.75
N ILE A 113 9.44 7.90 8.54
CA ILE A 113 8.37 8.82 8.15
C ILE A 113 8.81 10.25 8.51
N SER A 114 8.97 11.12 7.50
CA SER A 114 9.42 12.52 7.68
C SER A 114 10.70 12.62 8.52
N SER A 115 11.71 11.83 8.15
CA SER A 115 13.03 11.72 8.79
C SER A 115 13.01 11.22 10.24
N ARG A 116 11.86 10.75 10.73
CA ARG A 116 11.71 10.11 12.03
C ARG A 116 11.61 8.61 11.85
N GLU A 117 12.37 7.85 12.64
CA GLU A 117 12.21 6.40 12.73
C GLU A 117 10.92 6.05 13.47
N ILE A 118 10.18 5.09 12.93
CA ILE A 118 9.03 4.47 13.58
C ILE A 118 9.48 3.15 14.16
N THR A 119 9.45 3.06 15.47
CA THR A 119 9.87 1.85 16.18
C THR A 119 8.85 0.72 16.04
N ARG A 120 9.27 -0.50 16.36
CA ARG A 120 8.41 -1.70 16.33
C ARG A 120 7.18 -1.55 17.23
N ASP A 121 7.36 -1.01 18.44
CA ASP A 121 6.26 -0.81 19.40
C ASP A 121 5.28 0.29 18.93
N GLU A 122 5.79 1.33 18.31
CA GLU A 122 4.98 2.37 17.70
C GLU A 122 4.16 1.83 16.52
N ALA A 123 4.78 1.04 15.64
CA ALA A 123 4.10 0.38 14.54
C ALA A 123 3.01 -0.57 15.03
N LYS A 124 3.31 -1.39 16.06
CA LYS A 124 2.33 -2.25 16.72
C LYS A 124 1.15 -1.45 17.25
N THR A 125 1.43 -0.41 18.02
CA THR A 125 0.40 0.46 18.60
C THR A 125 -0.46 1.13 17.53
N LEU A 126 0.16 1.60 16.42
CA LEU A 126 -0.55 2.20 15.30
C LEU A 126 -1.50 1.20 14.62
N ILE A 127 -1.08 -0.06 14.49
CA ILE A 127 -1.91 -1.13 13.89
C ILE A 127 -3.07 -1.49 14.81
N GLU A 128 -2.82 -1.62 16.11
CA GLU A 128 -3.82 -2.06 17.11
C GLU A 128 -4.82 -0.96 17.47
N LYS A 129 -4.32 0.27 17.72
CA LYS A 129 -5.14 1.41 18.17
C LYS A 129 -5.62 2.31 17.03
N GLY A 130 -5.00 2.22 15.86
CA GLY A 130 -5.34 3.03 14.70
C GLY A 130 -4.68 4.41 14.68
N GLU A 131 -4.11 4.90 15.80
CA GLU A 131 -3.38 6.17 15.88
C GLU A 131 -2.28 6.15 16.94
N ILE A 132 -1.21 6.94 16.74
CA ILE A 132 -0.09 7.13 17.68
C ILE A 132 0.40 8.58 17.66
N GLY A 133 0.94 9.02 18.76
CA GLY A 133 1.48 10.37 18.96
C GLY A 133 0.66 11.15 19.99
N PRO A 134 0.79 12.49 20.08
CA PRO A 134 1.52 13.36 19.13
C PRO A 134 3.05 13.22 19.23
N PHE A 135 3.72 13.40 18.09
CA PHE A 135 5.17 13.49 17.98
C PHE A 135 5.57 14.85 17.42
N ASP A 136 6.61 15.46 17.92
CA ASP A 136 7.11 16.80 17.55
C ASP A 136 8.43 16.78 16.76
N ASP A 137 8.96 15.60 16.53
CA ASP A 137 10.25 15.35 15.87
C ASP A 137 10.15 15.02 14.37
N PHE A 138 8.99 15.20 13.75
CA PHE A 138 8.85 15.09 12.30
C PHE A 138 9.51 16.26 11.59
N VAL A 139 10.28 15.97 10.52
CA VAL A 139 10.92 16.99 9.68
C VAL A 139 10.21 17.07 8.33
N SER A 140 9.75 18.26 7.96
CA SER A 140 9.13 18.51 6.66
C SER A 140 10.16 18.44 5.53
N LYS A 141 10.00 17.51 4.60
CA LYS A 141 10.87 17.40 3.40
C LYS A 141 10.84 18.64 2.51
N LYS A 142 9.78 19.46 2.60
CA LYS A 142 9.61 20.67 1.78
C LYS A 142 10.29 21.89 2.39
N THR A 143 10.21 22.04 3.70
CA THR A 143 10.66 23.25 4.40
C THR A 143 11.86 23.03 5.32
N GLY A 144 12.21 21.77 5.63
CA GLY A 144 13.23 21.42 6.62
C GLY A 144 12.83 21.68 8.08
N ASN A 145 11.65 22.23 8.32
CA ASN A 145 11.21 22.59 9.67
C ASN A 145 10.58 21.37 10.39
N ASN A 146 10.74 21.35 11.71
CA ASN A 146 10.04 20.40 12.55
C ASN A 146 8.55 20.72 12.63
N PHE A 147 7.73 19.67 12.76
CA PHE A 147 6.30 19.82 12.97
C PHE A 147 5.75 18.73 13.87
N THR A 148 4.70 19.05 14.59
CA THR A 148 4.01 18.09 15.48
C THR A 148 2.82 17.47 14.75
N SER A 149 2.71 16.15 14.80
CA SER A 149 1.56 15.44 14.24
C SER A 149 1.30 14.11 14.93
N ILE A 150 0.07 13.65 14.79
CA ILE A 150 -0.37 12.29 15.14
C ILE A 150 -0.36 11.47 13.86
N LEU A 151 0.19 10.27 13.88
CA LEU A 151 0.03 9.31 12.80
C LEU A 151 -1.24 8.49 13.02
N TYR A 152 -2.00 8.26 11.96
CA TYR A 152 -3.19 7.42 12.03
C TYR A 152 -3.34 6.54 10.79
N LEU A 153 -4.02 5.41 10.95
CA LEU A 153 -4.40 4.54 9.83
C LEU A 153 -5.73 4.99 9.24
N LYS A 154 -5.71 5.30 7.95
CA LYS A 154 -6.91 5.60 7.16
C LYS A 154 -7.77 4.34 6.96
N LYS A 155 -9.02 4.51 6.53
CA LYS A 155 -9.92 3.39 6.17
C LYS A 155 -9.34 2.44 5.12
N ASN A 156 -8.49 2.94 4.23
CA ASN A 156 -7.75 2.17 3.22
C ASN A 156 -6.41 1.61 3.74
N GLN A 157 -6.20 1.62 5.06
CA GLN A 157 -5.00 1.13 5.75
C GLN A 157 -3.69 1.89 5.43
N ALA A 158 -3.75 3.01 4.72
CA ALA A 158 -2.59 3.88 4.53
C ALA A 158 -2.37 4.78 5.75
N VAL A 159 -1.09 5.09 6.04
CA VAL A 159 -0.73 6.04 7.10
C VAL A 159 -1.07 7.47 6.68
N GLY A 160 -1.62 8.23 7.58
CA GLY A 160 -1.92 9.66 7.43
C GLY A 160 -1.41 10.49 8.60
N TYR A 161 -1.34 11.81 8.39
CA TYR A 161 -1.03 12.79 9.42
C TYR A 161 -2.30 13.49 9.90
N LYS A 162 -2.43 13.65 11.21
CA LYS A 162 -3.48 14.43 11.86
C LYS A 162 -2.80 15.52 12.67
N PHE A 163 -2.92 16.75 12.20
CA PHE A 163 -2.35 17.90 12.88
C PHE A 163 -3.25 18.29 14.06
N ALA A 164 -2.64 18.57 15.21
CA ALA A 164 -3.38 19.17 16.32
C ALA A 164 -3.90 20.53 15.87
N LYS A 165 -5.20 20.80 16.07
CA LYS A 165 -5.73 22.14 15.91
C LYS A 165 -5.08 23.00 17.01
N LYS A 166 -4.41 24.09 16.59
CA LYS A 166 -4.03 25.16 17.51
C LYS A 166 -5.27 25.79 18.14
#